data_04027f2f129e3ea197f5dbb92f0a6358
#
_entry.id   04027f2f129e3ea197f5dbb92f0a6358
#
_cell.length_a   1.000
_cell.length_b   1.000
_cell.length_c   1.000
_cell.angle_alpha   90.00
_cell.angle_beta   90.00
_cell.angle_gamma   90.00
#
_symmetry.space_group_name_H-M   'P 1'
#
loop_
_entity.id
_entity.type
_entity.pdbx_description
1 polymer ?
#
loop_
_entity_poly.entity_id
_entity_poly.type
_entity_poly.pdbx_seq_one_letter_code
_entity_poly.pdbx_strand_id
1 'polypeptide(L)'
;MSALITRVRGAALVAATLGAMAASAGFAGTASASATPAPPPNGAAQFFAGYTLTPSNGVASASTTFKVPTITCATGAGPGQSLGVWGYDTQTAYVAEAAVQTQCTGTTPTYNFYILANSANFTEGGVSPGDTVVASFYQTPGWTQATVHDLTSGVTWVANWATTLLPASTVWIGADSIPGNGHVAPFGSVKFTKTQVNGDYLGYQSPSGWNWTNIIKNRVLVSASQITGGDTFTLTFHHSH
;
A
#
# COMPACT_ATOMS: atom_id res chain seq x y z
N MET A 1 -17.58 -12.20 13.57
CA MET A 1 -17.23 -12.67 12.22
C MET A 1 -15.80 -13.16 12.27
N SER A 2 -15.52 -14.38 11.87
CA SER A 2 -14.15 -14.92 11.90
C SER A 2 -13.46 -14.63 10.59
N ALA A 3 -12.33 -13.92 10.63
CA ALA A 3 -11.43 -13.80 9.48
C ALA A 3 -10.53 -15.03 9.46
N LEU A 4 -10.37 -15.65 8.30
CA LEU A 4 -9.46 -16.75 8.11
C LEU A 4 -8.16 -16.23 7.48
N ILE A 5 -7.05 -16.41 8.17
CA ILE A 5 -5.72 -16.12 7.62
C ILE A 5 -5.10 -17.42 7.18
N THR A 6 -4.62 -17.45 5.97
CA THR A 6 -3.91 -18.60 5.43
C THR A 6 -2.50 -18.19 5.00
N ARG A 7 -1.50 -18.89 5.55
CA ARG A 7 -0.13 -18.82 5.09
C ARG A 7 0.10 -19.95 4.09
N VAL A 8 0.40 -19.58 2.85
CA VAL A 8 0.71 -20.57 1.81
C VAL A 8 2.22 -20.53 1.53
N ARG A 9 2.90 -21.63 1.79
CA ARG A 9 4.30 -21.81 1.37
C ARG A 9 4.33 -22.56 0.05
N GLY A 10 4.85 -21.94 -0.89
CA GLY A 10 5.34 -22.15 -2.16
C GLY A 10 5.25 -23.43 -2.95
N ALA A 11 5.38 -23.32 -4.15
CA ALA A 11 5.90 -24.07 -5.28
C ALA A 11 5.05 -25.14 -5.95
N ALA A 12 3.95 -25.65 -5.40
CA ALA A 12 3.30 -26.79 -6.07
C ALA A 12 1.78 -26.74 -6.22
N LEU A 13 1.07 -25.74 -5.70
CA LEU A 13 -0.40 -25.81 -5.68
C LEU A 13 -1.16 -24.54 -6.06
N VAL A 14 -0.49 -23.53 -6.57
CA VAL A 14 -1.16 -22.29 -7.01
C VAL A 14 -1.74 -22.38 -8.43
N ALA A 15 -1.52 -23.47 -9.12
CA ALA A 15 -2.05 -23.66 -10.48
C ALA A 15 -3.58 -23.91 -10.55
N ALA A 16 -4.25 -24.10 -9.44
CA ALA A 16 -5.65 -24.54 -9.46
C ALA A 16 -6.70 -23.45 -9.14
N THR A 17 -6.31 -22.26 -8.69
CA THR A 17 -7.30 -21.23 -8.34
C THR A 17 -7.17 -19.90 -9.08
N LEU A 18 -6.16 -19.75 -9.93
CA LEU A 18 -6.03 -18.59 -10.84
C LEU A 18 -6.62 -18.85 -12.24
N GLY A 19 -7.27 -19.98 -12.44
CA GLY A 19 -7.76 -20.44 -13.73
C GLY A 19 -9.15 -19.96 -14.14
N ALA A 20 -9.76 -19.00 -13.52
CA ALA A 20 -11.16 -18.70 -13.80
C ALA A 20 -11.47 -17.27 -14.23
N MET A 21 -10.51 -16.45 -14.63
CA MET A 21 -10.84 -15.16 -15.27
C MET A 21 -9.89 -14.77 -16.42
N ALA A 22 -9.58 -15.70 -17.30
CA ALA A 22 -9.07 -15.36 -18.61
C ALA A 22 -10.20 -15.50 -19.65
N ALA A 23 -11.28 -14.77 -19.49
CA ALA A 23 -12.11 -14.38 -20.62
C ALA A 23 -11.44 -13.17 -21.24
N SER A 24 -10.42 -13.42 -22.05
CA SER A 24 -9.85 -12.44 -22.96
C SER A 24 -10.86 -12.11 -24.05
N ALA A 25 -11.80 -11.22 -23.76
CA ALA A 25 -12.40 -10.43 -24.81
C ALA A 25 -11.25 -9.57 -25.37
N GLY A 26 -10.81 -9.89 -26.56
CA GLY A 26 -9.84 -9.11 -27.31
C GLY A 26 -10.39 -7.72 -27.55
N PHE A 27 -10.14 -6.80 -26.64
CA PHE A 27 -10.22 -5.39 -26.94
C PHE A 27 -8.95 -5.03 -27.70
N ALA A 28 -9.09 -4.81 -29.00
CA ALA A 28 -8.09 -4.08 -29.76
C ALA A 28 -7.91 -2.74 -29.02
N GLY A 29 -6.85 -2.65 -28.23
CA GLY A 29 -6.53 -1.45 -27.49
C GLY A 29 -6.27 -0.35 -28.49
N THR A 30 -7.19 0.63 -28.54
CA THR A 30 -6.85 1.95 -29.06
C THR A 30 -5.64 2.41 -28.25
N ALA A 31 -4.55 2.72 -28.95
CA ALA A 31 -3.35 3.28 -28.33
C ALA A 31 -3.79 4.45 -27.42
N SER A 32 -3.73 4.21 -26.12
CA SER A 32 -4.05 5.25 -25.14
C SER A 32 -3.10 6.40 -25.38
N ALA A 33 -3.66 7.57 -25.62
CA ALA A 33 -2.90 8.81 -25.68
C ALA A 33 -1.96 8.85 -24.49
N SER A 34 -0.70 9.20 -24.72
CA SER A 34 0.32 9.32 -23.68
C SER A 34 -0.23 10.25 -22.59
N ALA A 35 -0.67 9.67 -21.47
CA ALA A 35 -1.20 10.47 -20.38
C ALA A 35 -0.10 11.40 -19.87
N THR A 36 -0.43 12.65 -19.70
CA THR A 36 0.45 13.62 -19.05
C THR A 36 0.82 13.05 -17.67
N PRO A 37 2.11 12.97 -17.31
CA PRO A 37 2.50 12.49 -16.00
C PRO A 37 1.73 13.24 -14.90
N ALA A 38 1.23 12.52 -13.89
CA ALA A 38 0.57 13.16 -12.77
C ALA A 38 1.51 14.21 -12.15
N PRO A 39 1.02 15.41 -11.82
CA PRO A 39 1.86 16.48 -11.28
C PRO A 39 2.57 16.05 -10.00
N PRO A 40 3.69 16.69 -9.62
CA PRO A 40 4.32 16.41 -8.35
C PRO A 40 3.34 16.67 -7.20
N PRO A 41 3.48 15.94 -6.08
CA PRO A 41 2.64 16.15 -4.93
C PRO A 41 2.71 17.57 -4.43
N ASN A 42 1.58 18.26 -4.39
CA ASN A 42 1.42 19.60 -3.82
C ASN A 42 0.63 19.61 -2.51
N GLY A 43 0.06 18.47 -2.14
CA GLY A 43 -0.64 18.29 -0.87
C GLY A 43 0.32 18.05 0.31
N ALA A 44 -0.07 18.50 1.50
CA ALA A 44 0.60 18.22 2.76
C ALA A 44 -0.34 17.44 3.67
N ALA A 45 0.08 16.28 4.15
CA ALA A 45 -0.64 15.46 5.12
C ALA A 45 0.23 15.28 6.37
N GLN A 46 -0.40 15.13 7.52
CA GLN A 46 0.32 14.98 8.80
C GLN A 46 0.86 13.57 9.00
N PHE A 47 0.29 12.56 8.36
CA PHE A 47 0.57 11.16 8.64
C PHE A 47 0.79 10.31 7.38
N PHE A 48 0.77 10.90 6.20
CA PHE A 48 0.80 10.16 4.94
C PHE A 48 1.71 10.82 3.90
N ALA A 49 2.43 9.99 3.15
CA ALA A 49 3.10 10.36 1.91
C ALA A 49 2.78 9.34 0.81
N GLY A 50 2.46 9.81 -0.38
CA GLY A 50 2.10 8.97 -1.50
C GLY A 50 0.98 9.56 -2.34
N TYR A 51 0.13 8.70 -2.87
CA TYR A 51 -0.96 9.09 -3.75
C TYR A 51 -2.31 8.57 -3.23
N THR A 52 -3.34 9.40 -3.41
CA THR A 52 -4.74 9.04 -3.16
C THR A 52 -5.53 9.13 -4.45
N LEU A 53 -6.52 8.26 -4.60
CA LEU A 53 -7.45 8.25 -5.71
C LEU A 53 -8.86 7.96 -5.21
N THR A 54 -9.84 8.73 -5.72
CA THR A 54 -11.26 8.53 -5.44
C THR A 54 -11.98 8.32 -6.78
N PRO A 55 -11.99 7.08 -7.31
CA PRO A 55 -12.66 6.80 -8.57
C PRO A 55 -14.16 6.98 -8.45
N SER A 56 -14.82 7.50 -9.48
CA SER A 56 -16.27 7.71 -9.50
C SER A 56 -17.10 6.41 -9.29
N ASN A 57 -16.51 5.27 -9.66
CA ASN A 57 -17.13 3.95 -9.54
C ASN A 57 -16.70 3.19 -8.26
N GLY A 58 -16.03 3.86 -7.32
CA GLY A 58 -15.43 3.22 -6.15
C GLY A 58 -14.16 2.44 -6.47
N VAL A 59 -13.61 1.82 -5.45
CA VAL A 59 -12.37 1.03 -5.54
C VAL A 59 -12.69 -0.43 -5.37
N ALA A 60 -12.60 -1.21 -6.44
CA ALA A 60 -12.75 -2.66 -6.40
C ALA A 60 -11.42 -3.37 -6.11
N SER A 61 -10.30 -2.76 -6.48
CA SER A 61 -8.97 -3.32 -6.22
C SER A 61 -7.90 -2.26 -6.22
N ALA A 62 -6.82 -2.52 -5.48
CA ALA A 62 -5.58 -1.76 -5.58
C ALA A 62 -4.39 -2.68 -5.35
N SER A 63 -3.28 -2.36 -5.99
CA SER A 63 -2.04 -3.09 -5.82
C SER A 63 -0.82 -2.21 -6.07
N THR A 64 0.28 -2.55 -5.40
CA THR A 64 1.58 -1.94 -5.65
C THR A 64 2.71 -2.91 -5.31
N THR A 65 3.84 -2.75 -5.96
CA THR A 65 5.06 -3.53 -5.70
C THR A 65 6.15 -2.59 -5.22
N PHE A 66 6.84 -2.98 -4.16
CA PHE A 66 7.99 -2.22 -3.63
C PHE A 66 9.02 -3.14 -2.99
N LYS A 67 10.23 -2.62 -2.83
CA LYS A 67 11.27 -3.28 -2.07
C LYS A 67 11.24 -2.78 -0.63
N VAL A 68 11.22 -3.71 0.33
CA VAL A 68 11.21 -3.38 1.77
C VAL A 68 12.49 -2.61 2.11
N PRO A 69 12.39 -1.38 2.64
CA PRO A 69 13.59 -0.60 2.95
C PRO A 69 14.26 -1.10 4.23
N THR A 70 15.56 -0.86 4.34
CA THR A 70 16.23 -0.90 5.64
C THR A 70 15.87 0.36 6.41
N ILE A 71 15.41 0.23 7.65
CA ILE A 71 15.20 1.37 8.54
C ILE A 71 16.34 1.51 9.53
N THR A 72 16.59 2.74 9.95
CA THR A 72 17.59 3.04 10.99
C THR A 72 16.87 3.40 12.29
N CYS A 73 17.11 2.60 13.33
CA CYS A 73 16.57 2.82 14.66
C CYS A 73 17.64 3.45 15.55
N ALA A 74 17.41 4.68 15.99
CA ALA A 74 18.29 5.42 16.90
C ALA A 74 17.44 6.06 17.99
N THR A 75 18.07 6.48 19.08
CA THR A 75 17.40 7.26 20.12
C THR A 75 16.76 8.51 19.51
N GLY A 76 15.45 8.66 19.68
CA GLY A 76 14.67 9.74 19.06
C GLY A 76 14.22 9.51 17.62
N ALA A 77 14.55 8.37 17.00
CA ALA A 77 13.91 7.96 15.76
C ALA A 77 12.41 7.72 16.01
N GLY A 78 11.61 7.96 14.99
CA GLY A 78 10.17 7.64 15.05
C GLY A 78 9.94 6.13 15.16
N PRO A 79 8.75 5.72 15.64
CA PRO A 79 8.43 4.31 15.82
C PRO A 79 8.37 3.53 14.52
N GLY A 80 8.12 4.19 13.38
CA GLY A 80 8.09 3.52 12.08
C GLY A 80 6.94 3.96 11.20
N GLN A 81 6.72 3.21 10.15
CA GLN A 81 5.69 3.42 9.14
C GLN A 81 5.15 2.12 8.57
N SER A 82 3.94 2.17 8.06
CA SER A 82 3.37 1.16 7.17
C SER A 82 3.59 1.57 5.72
N LEU A 83 3.97 0.64 4.86
CA LEU A 83 4.17 0.82 3.41
C LEU A 83 3.22 -0.09 2.66
N GLY A 84 2.34 0.43 1.81
CA GLY A 84 1.37 -0.41 1.11
C GLY A 84 0.18 0.30 0.50
N VAL A 85 -0.98 -0.34 0.60
CA VAL A 85 -2.27 0.11 0.05
C VAL A 85 -3.37 0.07 1.11
N TRP A 86 -4.24 1.10 1.12
CA TRP A 86 -5.35 1.26 2.05
C TRP A 86 -6.62 1.62 1.29
N GLY A 87 -7.70 0.91 1.54
CA GLY A 87 -9.04 1.23 1.08
C GLY A 87 -9.89 1.86 2.18
N TYR A 88 -10.55 2.97 1.89
CA TYR A 88 -11.44 3.68 2.80
C TYR A 88 -12.84 3.78 2.19
N ASP A 89 -13.86 3.63 3.01
CA ASP A 89 -15.24 3.96 2.63
C ASP A 89 -15.53 5.47 2.72
N THR A 90 -16.75 5.87 2.36
CA THR A 90 -17.18 7.28 2.43
C THR A 90 -17.25 7.84 3.85
N GLN A 91 -17.19 6.99 4.87
CA GLN A 91 -17.26 7.36 6.29
C GLN A 91 -15.89 7.35 6.96
N THR A 92 -14.80 7.25 6.17
CA THR A 92 -13.41 7.16 6.65
C THR A 92 -13.08 5.91 7.45
N ALA A 93 -13.92 4.87 7.36
CA ALA A 93 -13.60 3.57 7.93
C ALA A 93 -12.63 2.82 7.01
N TYR A 94 -11.64 2.16 7.61
CA TYR A 94 -10.77 1.24 6.90
C TYR A 94 -11.58 0.03 6.42
N VAL A 95 -11.60 -0.19 5.13
CA VAL A 95 -12.22 -1.35 4.53
C VAL A 95 -11.21 -2.47 4.33
N ALA A 96 -10.00 -2.10 3.92
CA ALA A 96 -8.89 -3.02 3.71
C ALA A 96 -7.55 -2.30 3.88
N GLU A 97 -6.57 -2.99 4.45
CA GLU A 97 -5.17 -2.59 4.42
C GLU A 97 -4.30 -3.80 4.11
N ALA A 98 -3.36 -3.64 3.20
CA ALA A 98 -2.28 -4.58 2.95
C ALA A 98 -0.97 -3.81 2.95
N ALA A 99 -0.10 -4.08 3.91
CA ALA A 99 1.11 -3.31 4.11
C ALA A 99 2.27 -4.13 4.71
N VAL A 100 3.46 -3.58 4.63
CA VAL A 100 4.60 -3.95 5.46
C VAL A 100 4.79 -2.87 6.51
N GLN A 101 4.70 -3.22 7.78
CA GLN A 101 5.09 -2.36 8.87
C GLN A 101 6.57 -2.49 9.15
N THR A 102 7.23 -1.35 9.20
CA THR A 102 8.64 -1.24 9.61
C THR A 102 8.67 -0.41 10.89
N GLN A 103 9.14 -0.99 11.99
CA GLN A 103 9.07 -0.39 13.32
C GLN A 103 10.42 -0.41 14.04
N CYS A 104 10.60 0.55 14.94
CA CYS A 104 11.73 0.60 15.86
C CYS A 104 11.25 0.27 17.29
N THR A 105 11.78 -0.82 17.86
CA THR A 105 11.65 -1.11 19.28
C THR A 105 12.98 -0.78 19.95
N GLY A 106 13.09 0.44 20.49
CA GLY A 106 14.37 1.00 20.91
C GLY A 106 15.29 1.19 19.70
N THR A 107 16.42 0.49 19.70
CA THR A 107 17.40 0.50 18.60
C THR A 107 17.26 -0.68 17.64
N THR A 108 16.27 -1.54 17.86
CA THR A 108 16.07 -2.76 17.06
C THR A 108 14.98 -2.55 16.02
N PRO A 109 15.29 -2.68 14.72
CA PRO A 109 14.28 -2.65 13.67
C PRO A 109 13.51 -3.96 13.63
N THR A 110 12.20 -3.86 13.41
CA THR A 110 11.30 -4.99 13.17
C THR A 110 10.54 -4.78 11.87
N TYR A 111 10.22 -5.88 11.19
CA TYR A 111 9.56 -5.89 9.89
C TYR A 111 8.47 -6.94 9.91
N ASN A 112 7.24 -6.50 9.71
CA ASN A 112 6.07 -7.37 9.79
C ASN A 112 5.16 -7.15 8.59
N PHE A 113 4.51 -8.22 8.15
CA PHE A 113 3.32 -8.08 7.33
C PHE A 113 2.18 -7.56 8.20
N TYR A 114 1.41 -6.67 7.62
CA TYR A 114 0.27 -6.08 8.28
C TYR A 114 -0.93 -6.10 7.36
N ILE A 115 -1.99 -6.71 7.82
CA ILE A 115 -3.28 -6.71 7.15
C ILE A 115 -4.31 -6.25 8.17
N LEU A 116 -5.07 -5.21 7.81
CA LEU A 116 -6.23 -4.77 8.56
C LEU A 116 -7.48 -5.11 7.77
N ALA A 117 -8.39 -5.75 8.43
CA ALA A 117 -9.64 -6.22 7.88
C ALA A 117 -10.78 -5.90 8.84
N ASN A 118 -11.64 -4.95 8.49
CA ASN A 118 -12.84 -4.62 9.26
C ASN A 118 -12.56 -4.50 10.78
N SER A 119 -11.56 -3.69 11.16
CA SER A 119 -11.10 -3.46 12.53
C SER A 119 -10.34 -4.62 13.19
N ALA A 120 -10.11 -5.74 12.51
CA ALA A 120 -9.23 -6.80 12.99
C ALA A 120 -7.84 -6.63 12.38
N ASN A 121 -6.83 -6.53 13.23
CA ASN A 121 -5.43 -6.39 12.83
C ASN A 121 -4.76 -7.75 12.82
N PHE A 122 -4.01 -8.02 11.77
CA PHE A 122 -3.18 -9.20 11.66
C PHE A 122 -1.75 -8.77 11.38
N THR A 123 -0.85 -9.11 12.30
CA THR A 123 0.57 -8.81 12.19
C THR A 123 1.35 -10.10 12.27
N GLU A 124 2.15 -10.37 11.25
CA GLU A 124 3.02 -11.55 11.23
C GLU A 124 4.43 -11.17 10.77
N GLY A 125 5.44 -11.74 11.44
CA GLY A 125 6.83 -11.60 11.03
C GLY A 125 7.15 -12.41 9.77
N GLY A 126 8.34 -12.19 9.23
CA GLY A 126 8.88 -13.00 8.14
C GLY A 126 9.11 -12.24 6.84
N VAL A 127 9.07 -10.93 6.87
CA VAL A 127 9.61 -10.08 5.81
C VAL A 127 10.94 -9.49 6.28
N SER A 128 11.86 -9.27 5.35
CA SER A 128 13.20 -8.74 5.61
C SER A 128 13.50 -7.52 4.77
N PRO A 129 14.41 -6.65 5.21
CA PRO A 129 14.91 -5.57 4.36
C PRO A 129 15.48 -6.14 3.06
N GLY A 130 15.08 -5.53 1.95
CA GLY A 130 15.52 -5.98 0.64
C GLY A 130 14.55 -6.92 -0.06
N ASP A 131 13.58 -7.51 0.63
CA ASP A 131 12.54 -8.32 0.00
C ASP A 131 11.68 -7.47 -0.93
N THR A 132 11.28 -8.06 -2.04
CA THR A 132 10.33 -7.45 -2.98
C THR A 132 8.94 -7.97 -2.67
N VAL A 133 8.03 -7.08 -2.33
CA VAL A 133 6.66 -7.43 -1.95
C VAL A 133 5.62 -6.80 -2.86
N VAL A 134 4.51 -7.50 -3.02
CA VAL A 134 3.27 -6.97 -3.61
C VAL A 134 2.26 -6.84 -2.49
N ALA A 135 1.78 -5.63 -2.24
CA ALA A 135 0.66 -5.35 -1.37
C ALA A 135 -0.58 -5.10 -2.21
N SER A 136 -1.69 -5.73 -1.89
CA SER A 136 -2.92 -5.60 -2.68
C SER A 136 -4.17 -5.88 -1.85
N PHE A 137 -5.28 -5.30 -2.27
CA PHE A 137 -6.61 -5.75 -1.86
C PHE A 137 -7.54 -5.85 -3.06
N TYR A 138 -8.58 -6.66 -2.88
CA TYR A 138 -9.68 -6.84 -3.82
C TYR A 138 -11.00 -6.90 -3.06
N GLN A 139 -12.03 -6.27 -3.62
CA GLN A 139 -13.37 -6.21 -3.03
C GLN A 139 -14.44 -6.57 -4.03
N THR A 140 -15.47 -7.26 -3.54
CA THR A 140 -16.76 -7.41 -4.17
C THR A 140 -17.86 -7.08 -3.15
N PRO A 141 -19.11 -6.87 -3.56
CA PRO A 141 -20.19 -6.73 -2.60
C PRO A 141 -20.21 -7.89 -1.60
N GLY A 142 -20.12 -7.57 -0.32
CA GLY A 142 -20.15 -8.52 0.77
C GLY A 142 -18.84 -9.27 1.09
N TRP A 143 -17.75 -9.01 0.35
CA TRP A 143 -16.50 -9.73 0.57
C TRP A 143 -15.27 -8.88 0.24
N THR A 144 -14.23 -9.02 1.06
CA THR A 144 -12.95 -8.35 0.86
C THR A 144 -11.79 -9.33 1.08
N GLN A 145 -10.75 -9.20 0.28
CA GLN A 145 -9.47 -9.87 0.44
C GLN A 145 -8.35 -8.84 0.50
N ALA A 146 -7.43 -9.00 1.46
CA ALA A 146 -6.16 -8.29 1.44
C ALA A 146 -5.02 -9.31 1.40
N THR A 147 -3.97 -8.96 0.66
CA THR A 147 -2.86 -9.86 0.39
C THR A 147 -1.54 -9.10 0.46
N VAL A 148 -0.55 -9.69 1.13
CA VAL A 148 0.85 -9.30 1.00
C VAL A 148 1.63 -10.52 0.51
N HIS A 149 2.23 -10.41 -0.66
CA HIS A 149 3.02 -11.47 -1.28
C HIS A 149 4.49 -11.05 -1.34
N ASP A 150 5.33 -11.77 -0.65
CA ASP A 150 6.77 -11.62 -0.75
C ASP A 150 7.29 -12.43 -1.95
N LEU A 151 7.67 -11.73 -2.99
CA LEU A 151 8.21 -12.34 -4.22
C LEU A 151 9.60 -12.94 -4.01
N THR A 152 10.34 -12.50 -2.99
CA THR A 152 11.70 -12.96 -2.69
C THR A 152 11.66 -14.33 -2.04
N SER A 153 10.81 -14.51 -1.03
CA SER A 153 10.66 -15.77 -0.30
C SER A 153 9.58 -16.69 -0.86
N GLY A 154 8.70 -16.16 -1.72
CA GLY A 154 7.53 -16.88 -2.24
C GLY A 154 6.41 -17.05 -1.21
N VAL A 155 6.49 -16.40 -0.05
CA VAL A 155 5.47 -16.49 0.99
C VAL A 155 4.35 -15.49 0.72
N THR A 156 3.11 -15.94 0.92
CA THR A 156 1.92 -15.11 0.77
C THR A 156 1.10 -15.12 2.06
N TRP A 157 0.71 -13.94 2.52
CA TRP A 157 -0.29 -13.74 3.58
C TRP A 157 -1.56 -13.24 2.94
N VAL A 158 -2.66 -13.90 3.27
CA VAL A 158 -3.99 -13.57 2.74
C VAL A 158 -4.96 -13.51 3.89
N ALA A 159 -5.70 -12.43 3.99
CA ALA A 159 -6.87 -12.33 4.83
C ALA A 159 -8.12 -12.18 3.96
N ASN A 160 -9.14 -12.97 4.27
CA ASN A 160 -10.44 -12.95 3.62
C ASN A 160 -11.52 -12.71 4.66
N TRP A 161 -12.46 -11.84 4.38
CA TRP A 161 -13.59 -11.64 5.29
C TRP A 161 -14.86 -11.21 4.56
N ALA A 162 -15.98 -11.65 5.11
CA ALA A 162 -17.26 -11.09 4.74
C ALA A 162 -17.39 -9.68 5.32
N THR A 163 -17.78 -8.72 4.54
CA THR A 163 -17.96 -7.34 4.97
C THR A 163 -19.37 -6.84 4.70
N THR A 164 -19.91 -6.10 5.67
CA THR A 164 -21.11 -5.28 5.50
C THR A 164 -20.76 -3.82 5.24
N LEU A 165 -19.47 -3.49 5.22
CA LEU A 165 -19.00 -2.15 4.90
C LEU A 165 -19.27 -1.83 3.44
N LEU A 166 -19.46 -0.56 3.17
CA LEU A 166 -19.53 -0.06 1.80
C LEU A 166 -18.21 -0.37 1.09
N PRO A 167 -18.23 -0.58 -0.23
CA PRO A 167 -17.00 -0.65 -1.01
C PRO A 167 -16.13 0.57 -0.73
N ALA A 168 -14.80 0.39 -0.78
CA ALA A 168 -13.89 1.52 -0.66
C ALA A 168 -14.22 2.56 -1.73
N SER A 169 -14.34 3.81 -1.32
CA SER A 169 -14.54 4.94 -2.24
C SER A 169 -13.22 5.60 -2.58
N THR A 170 -12.25 5.49 -1.70
CA THR A 170 -10.92 6.10 -1.82
C THR A 170 -9.85 5.07 -1.53
N VAL A 171 -8.76 5.13 -2.28
CA VAL A 171 -7.55 4.36 -2.03
C VAL A 171 -6.38 5.29 -1.71
N TRP A 172 -5.54 4.87 -0.79
CA TRP A 172 -4.26 5.49 -0.47
C TRP A 172 -3.15 4.48 -0.78
N ILE A 173 -2.05 4.96 -1.38
CA ILE A 173 -0.91 4.12 -1.76
C ILE A 173 0.38 4.87 -1.42
N GLY A 174 1.20 4.28 -0.56
CA GLY A 174 2.42 4.96 -0.12
C GLY A 174 2.92 4.53 1.25
N ALA A 175 3.20 5.53 2.10
CA ALA A 175 3.61 5.36 3.49
C ALA A 175 2.62 6.05 4.42
N ASP A 176 2.19 5.34 5.46
CA ASP A 176 1.36 5.89 6.54
C ASP A 176 2.05 5.72 7.89
N SER A 177 1.75 6.61 8.85
CA SER A 177 2.29 6.49 10.19
C SER A 177 1.70 5.29 10.92
N ILE A 178 2.50 4.64 11.71
CA ILE A 178 1.97 3.75 12.74
C ILE A 178 1.20 4.62 13.73
N PRO A 179 -0.06 4.24 14.08
CA PRO A 179 -0.92 5.09 14.89
C PRO A 179 -0.25 5.60 16.16
N GLY A 180 -0.32 6.88 16.38
CA GLY A 180 -0.05 7.49 17.68
C GLY A 180 0.88 8.69 17.73
N ASN A 181 1.74 8.99 16.75
CA ASN A 181 2.70 10.08 16.96
C ASN A 181 3.25 10.83 15.75
N GLY A 182 2.84 10.51 14.53
CA GLY A 182 3.28 11.25 13.33
C GLY A 182 4.80 11.26 13.10
N HIS A 183 5.53 10.37 13.74
CA HIS A 183 6.98 10.23 13.58
C HIS A 183 7.27 9.06 12.64
N VAL A 184 8.32 9.19 11.85
CA VAL A 184 8.73 8.22 10.85
C VAL A 184 10.17 7.76 11.13
N ALA A 185 10.44 6.45 11.00
CA ALA A 185 11.80 5.93 11.07
C ALA A 185 12.56 6.23 9.78
N PRO A 186 13.85 6.60 9.82
CA PRO A 186 14.68 6.78 8.64
C PRO A 186 14.70 5.51 7.77
N PHE A 187 14.28 5.61 6.51
CA PHE A 187 14.23 4.49 5.57
C PHE A 187 14.94 4.79 4.22
N GLY A 188 15.55 5.98 4.07
CA GLY A 188 16.16 6.40 2.82
C GLY A 188 15.10 6.66 1.74
N SER A 189 14.97 5.76 0.78
CA SER A 189 13.96 5.87 -0.26
C SER A 189 13.33 4.51 -0.57
N VAL A 190 12.04 4.55 -0.98
CA VAL A 190 11.29 3.38 -1.43
C VAL A 190 10.63 3.68 -2.77
N LYS A 191 10.89 2.83 -3.75
CA LYS A 191 10.28 2.91 -5.07
C LYS A 191 9.06 1.99 -5.14
N PHE A 192 7.91 2.57 -5.39
CA PHE A 192 6.66 1.89 -5.70
C PHE A 192 6.54 1.72 -7.21
N THR A 193 6.19 0.53 -7.66
CA THR A 193 6.10 0.16 -9.08
C THR A 193 4.86 -0.69 -9.32
N LYS A 194 4.45 -0.80 -10.58
CA LYS A 194 3.25 -1.59 -10.96
C LYS A 194 2.02 -1.19 -10.15
N THR A 195 1.92 0.10 -9.83
CA THR A 195 0.85 0.63 -9.01
C THR A 195 -0.42 0.76 -9.83
N GLN A 196 -1.46 0.05 -9.42
CA GLN A 196 -2.73 -0.03 -10.13
C GLN A 196 -3.92 0.16 -9.19
N VAL A 197 -5.00 0.73 -9.71
CA VAL A 197 -6.32 0.82 -9.06
C VAL A 197 -7.36 0.40 -10.08
N ASN A 198 -8.22 -0.55 -9.73
CA ASN A 198 -9.23 -1.14 -10.62
C ASN A 198 -8.66 -1.72 -11.92
N GLY A 199 -7.40 -2.19 -11.88
CA GLY A 199 -6.69 -2.75 -13.05
C GLY A 199 -5.98 -1.73 -13.92
N ASP A 200 -6.22 -0.43 -13.74
CA ASP A 200 -5.56 0.64 -14.48
C ASP A 200 -4.36 1.21 -13.72
N TYR A 201 -3.34 1.66 -14.44
CA TYR A 201 -2.19 2.33 -13.83
C TYR A 201 -2.61 3.63 -13.15
N LEU A 202 -2.10 3.84 -11.94
CA LEU A 202 -2.48 4.95 -11.05
C LEU A 202 -2.37 6.32 -11.73
N GLY A 203 -1.29 6.56 -12.46
CA GLY A 203 -1.00 7.85 -13.10
C GLY A 203 -1.96 8.23 -14.24
N TYR A 204 -2.74 7.29 -14.75
CA TYR A 204 -3.74 7.55 -15.79
C TYR A 204 -5.11 7.92 -15.22
N GLN A 205 -5.25 7.93 -13.91
CA GLN A 205 -6.51 8.13 -13.21
C GLN A 205 -6.58 9.47 -12.43
N SER A 206 -5.63 10.38 -12.67
CA SER A 206 -5.57 11.71 -12.01
C SER A 206 -5.52 11.64 -10.47
N PRO A 207 -4.59 10.90 -9.88
CA PRO A 207 -4.48 10.82 -8.43
C PRO A 207 -3.97 12.12 -7.81
N SER A 208 -4.28 12.34 -6.54
CA SER A 208 -3.74 13.43 -5.73
C SER A 208 -2.48 12.98 -5.02
N GLY A 209 -1.39 13.75 -5.15
CA GLY A 209 -0.13 13.48 -4.48
C GLY A 209 0.00 14.20 -3.14
N TRP A 210 0.61 13.56 -2.15
CA TRP A 210 0.78 14.05 -0.79
C TRP A 210 2.21 13.86 -0.29
N ASN A 211 2.71 14.88 0.43
CA ASN A 211 3.93 14.81 1.21
C ASN A 211 3.57 14.70 2.70
N TRP A 212 4.28 13.85 3.43
CA TRP A 212 4.16 13.78 4.88
C TRP A 212 4.90 14.96 5.50
N THR A 213 4.17 15.82 6.16
CA THR A 213 4.70 17.09 6.64
C THR A 213 4.43 17.24 8.14
N ASN A 214 5.45 17.66 8.89
CA ASN A 214 5.25 18.15 10.24
C ASN A 214 4.65 19.56 10.17
N ILE A 215 3.35 19.65 10.43
CA ILE A 215 2.59 20.90 10.29
C ILE A 215 3.08 21.97 11.27
N ILE A 216 3.51 21.59 12.46
CA ILE A 216 3.97 22.54 13.51
C ILE A 216 5.30 23.18 13.08
N LYS A 217 6.20 22.40 12.50
CA LYS A 217 7.53 22.87 12.08
C LYS A 217 7.60 23.26 10.61
N ASN A 218 6.50 23.11 9.89
CA ASN A 218 6.44 23.31 8.42
C ASN A 218 7.58 22.59 7.68
N ARG A 219 7.85 21.35 8.03
CA ARG A 219 8.95 20.55 7.50
C ARG A 219 8.43 19.29 6.84
N VAL A 220 8.86 19.02 5.62
CA VAL A 220 8.57 17.77 4.91
C VAL A 220 9.37 16.64 5.55
N LEU A 221 8.70 15.62 6.05
CA LEU A 221 9.31 14.42 6.63
C LEU A 221 9.57 13.36 5.56
N VAL A 222 8.60 13.15 4.69
CA VAL A 222 8.69 12.24 3.55
C VAL A 222 8.06 12.93 2.33
N SER A 223 8.76 12.95 1.21
CA SER A 223 8.22 13.44 -0.06
C SER A 223 7.93 12.29 -1.01
N ALA A 224 6.87 12.43 -1.81
CA ALA A 224 6.60 11.59 -2.95
C ALA A 224 7.08 12.25 -4.25
N SER A 225 7.70 11.48 -5.16
CA SER A 225 8.05 11.97 -6.49
C SER A 225 6.82 12.03 -7.40
N GLN A 226 6.94 12.65 -8.56
CA GLN A 226 5.97 12.47 -9.66
C GLN A 226 5.82 11.00 -10.02
N ILE A 227 4.64 10.64 -10.55
CA ILE A 227 4.42 9.33 -11.17
C ILE A 227 5.10 9.31 -12.54
N THR A 228 5.91 8.31 -12.78
CA THR A 228 6.59 8.05 -14.05
C THR A 228 6.11 6.73 -14.65
N GLY A 229 6.07 6.62 -15.98
CA GLY A 229 5.59 5.40 -16.66
C GLY A 229 4.13 5.03 -16.36
N GLY A 230 3.39 5.92 -15.72
CA GLY A 230 1.99 5.70 -15.33
C GLY A 230 1.80 4.90 -14.03
N ASP A 231 2.83 4.23 -13.49
CA ASP A 231 2.68 3.26 -12.42
C ASP A 231 3.76 3.34 -11.31
N THR A 232 4.71 4.25 -11.46
CA THR A 232 5.92 4.26 -10.63
C THR A 232 6.12 5.62 -9.94
N PHE A 233 6.35 5.62 -8.63
CA PHE A 233 6.78 6.77 -7.86
C PHE A 233 7.76 6.36 -6.75
N THR A 234 8.44 7.33 -6.16
CA THR A 234 9.41 7.11 -5.09
C THR A 234 9.05 7.96 -3.88
N LEU A 235 9.08 7.36 -2.70
CA LEU A 235 9.07 8.08 -1.44
C LEU A 235 10.50 8.28 -0.97
N THR A 236 10.80 9.50 -0.50
CA THR A 236 12.12 9.84 0.05
C THR A 236 11.96 10.40 1.45
N PHE A 237 12.65 9.77 2.40
CA PHE A 237 12.74 10.25 3.78
C PHE A 237 13.67 11.46 3.87
N HIS A 238 13.29 12.46 4.65
CA HIS A 238 14.09 13.66 4.92
C HIS A 238 14.38 13.83 6.42
N HIS A 239 13.35 13.69 7.26
CA HIS A 239 13.44 13.94 8.69
C HIS A 239 12.50 13.02 9.48
N SER A 240 12.86 12.70 10.73
CA SER A 240 12.03 11.85 11.61
C SER A 240 10.88 12.62 12.28
N HIS A 241 11.02 13.90 12.49
CA HIS A 241 10.06 14.77 13.20
C HIS A 241 10.37 16.28 12.98
#